data_34764b5978dc5424857c2a17f5d3f3ee
#
_entry.id   34764b5978dc5424857c2a17f5d3f3ee
#
_cell.length_a   1.000
_cell.length_b   1.000
_cell.length_c   1.000
_cell.angle_alpha   90.00
_cell.angle_beta   90.00
_cell.angle_gamma   90.00
#
_symmetry.space_group_name_H-M   'P 1'
#
loop_
_entity.id
_entity.type
_entity.pdbx_description
1 polymer ?
#
loop_
_entity_poly.entity_id
_entity_poly.type
_entity_poly.pdbx_seq_one_letter_code
_entity_poly.pdbx_strand_id
1 'polypeptide(L)'
;VRLMVTYFVIIVTTLLIMGVLMSSFFQSYLMETRTSELIREGKALCVYLQLYQAGFIDNRTLEYQYQVIDRFLGVTIWVTDARGYIIDSYNSSELEAVNWDNQKVTVDEFVKVLKGNTITLVGRFGEAFPIPVLTVGLPLEINSEIRGTIFLHSPIKGINRTLWDTYDSFLRASILSSILSIGLLYFISRRFSRPLTEMNSISREIATGNFKRRVKVETNDEVGQLAMNFNVMADSLEKLELMRRSFVAIVSHELRSPLTSMRGYIQGVLDKTISAGD
;
A
#
# COMPACT_ATOMS: atom_id res chain seq x y z
N VAL A 1 5.57 -18.26 15.22
CA VAL A 1 4.51 -18.36 14.21
C VAL A 1 3.54 -17.18 14.29
N ARG A 2 2.94 -16.85 15.46
CA ARG A 2 1.96 -15.75 15.58
C ARG A 2 2.51 -14.41 15.12
N LEU A 3 3.71 -14.06 15.52
CA LEU A 3 4.37 -12.79 15.19
C LEU A 3 4.65 -12.67 13.68
N MET A 4 5.08 -13.74 13.03
CA MET A 4 5.26 -13.78 11.56
C MET A 4 3.94 -13.56 10.82
N VAL A 5 2.86 -14.23 11.26
CA VAL A 5 1.52 -14.08 10.67
C VAL A 5 1.04 -12.63 10.83
N THR A 6 1.22 -12.03 12.00
CA THR A 6 0.82 -10.64 12.23
C THR A 6 1.55 -9.65 11.30
N TYR A 7 2.86 -9.77 11.16
CA TYR A 7 3.62 -8.90 10.24
C TYR A 7 3.26 -9.14 8.77
N PHE A 8 3.05 -10.40 8.38
CA PHE A 8 2.61 -10.72 7.04
C PHE A 8 1.23 -10.09 6.73
N VAL A 9 0.28 -10.20 7.65
CA VAL A 9 -1.04 -9.56 7.50
C VAL A 9 -0.91 -8.04 7.40
N ILE A 10 -0.07 -7.41 8.20
CA ILE A 10 0.19 -5.96 8.13
C ILE A 10 0.72 -5.58 6.74
N ILE A 11 1.72 -6.30 6.22
CA ILE A 11 2.31 -6.03 4.91
C ILE A 11 1.26 -6.16 3.80
N VAL A 12 0.49 -7.26 3.79
CA VAL A 12 -0.55 -7.47 2.79
C VAL A 12 -1.63 -6.40 2.87
N THR A 13 -2.08 -6.05 4.07
CA THR A 13 -3.08 -5.00 4.28
C THR A 13 -2.56 -3.63 3.79
N THR A 14 -1.31 -3.30 4.10
CA THR A 14 -0.68 -2.05 3.64
C THR A 14 -0.58 -1.99 2.12
N LEU A 15 -0.19 -3.10 1.46
CA LEU A 15 -0.12 -3.18 0.00
C LEU A 15 -1.51 -3.04 -0.64
N LEU A 16 -2.55 -3.65 -0.05
CA LEU A 16 -3.92 -3.51 -0.54
C LEU A 16 -4.43 -2.07 -0.42
N ILE A 17 -4.24 -1.44 0.74
CA ILE A 17 -4.61 -0.03 0.95
C ILE A 17 -3.85 0.86 -0.04
N MET A 18 -2.54 0.66 -0.20
CA MET A 18 -1.71 1.41 -1.14
C MET A 18 -2.21 1.23 -2.59
N GLY A 19 -2.59 0.01 -2.98
CA GLY A 19 -3.15 -0.28 -4.31
C GLY A 19 -4.45 0.48 -4.57
N VAL A 20 -5.37 0.50 -3.60
CA VAL A 20 -6.64 1.23 -3.71
C VAL A 20 -6.41 2.74 -3.80
N LEU A 21 -5.56 3.29 -2.92
CA LEU A 21 -5.21 4.72 -2.93
C LEU A 21 -4.52 5.11 -4.23
N MET A 22 -3.57 4.32 -4.70
CA MET A 22 -2.86 4.54 -5.96
C MET A 22 -3.81 4.53 -7.15
N SER A 23 -4.75 3.58 -7.19
CA SER A 23 -5.78 3.49 -8.22
C SER A 23 -6.63 4.75 -8.28
N SER A 24 -7.17 5.19 -7.15
CA SER A 24 -8.01 6.38 -7.07
C SER A 24 -7.25 7.65 -7.42
N PHE A 25 -6.07 7.83 -6.85
CA PHE A 25 -5.23 9.00 -7.11
C PHE A 25 -4.80 9.09 -8.57
N PHE A 26 -4.33 7.97 -9.14
CA PHE A 26 -3.81 7.96 -10.51
C PHE A 26 -4.91 8.19 -11.54
N GLN A 27 -6.10 7.63 -11.32
CA GLN A 27 -7.26 7.88 -12.18
C GLN A 27 -7.66 9.36 -12.16
N SER A 28 -7.75 9.97 -10.98
CA SER A 28 -8.07 11.39 -10.83
C SER A 28 -7.00 12.27 -11.47
N TYR A 29 -5.72 11.97 -11.24
CA TYR A 29 -4.59 12.69 -11.80
C TYR A 29 -4.57 12.67 -13.34
N LEU A 30 -4.78 11.50 -13.94
CA LEU A 30 -4.81 11.36 -15.40
C LEU A 30 -5.98 12.13 -16.01
N MET A 31 -7.17 12.07 -15.38
CA MET A 31 -8.33 12.82 -15.84
C MET A 31 -8.12 14.33 -15.75
N GLU A 32 -7.58 14.82 -14.66
CA GLU A 32 -7.31 16.24 -14.47
C GLU A 32 -6.24 16.76 -15.45
N THR A 33 -5.15 16.00 -15.61
CA THR A 33 -4.08 16.33 -16.55
C THR A 33 -4.63 16.38 -17.97
N ARG A 34 -5.41 15.36 -18.37
CA ARG A 34 -5.99 15.29 -19.71
C ARG A 34 -6.97 16.42 -19.96
N THR A 35 -7.81 16.73 -18.98
CA THR A 35 -8.75 17.87 -19.05
C THR A 35 -8.00 19.18 -19.25
N SER A 36 -6.93 19.40 -18.48
CA SER A 36 -6.12 20.62 -18.58
C SER A 36 -5.43 20.75 -19.94
N GLU A 37 -4.94 19.65 -20.50
CA GLU A 37 -4.38 19.62 -21.86
C GLU A 37 -5.43 19.97 -22.90
N LEU A 38 -6.62 19.34 -22.85
CA LEU A 38 -7.71 19.63 -23.79
C LEU A 38 -8.16 21.09 -23.71
N ILE A 39 -8.26 21.66 -22.52
CA ILE A 39 -8.62 23.08 -22.36
C ILE A 39 -7.53 23.99 -22.95
N ARG A 40 -6.26 23.69 -22.72
CA ARG A 40 -5.15 24.46 -23.26
C ARG A 40 -5.14 24.45 -24.80
N GLU A 41 -5.19 23.25 -25.39
CA GLU A 41 -5.17 23.09 -26.84
C GLU A 41 -6.46 23.65 -27.48
N GLY A 42 -7.60 23.47 -26.84
CA GLY A 42 -8.87 24.06 -27.31
C GLY A 42 -8.84 25.60 -27.29
N LYS A 43 -8.26 26.24 -26.28
CA LYS A 43 -8.06 27.70 -26.27
C LYS A 43 -7.13 28.15 -27.39
N ALA A 44 -6.03 27.42 -27.63
CA ALA A 44 -5.14 27.72 -28.75
C ALA A 44 -5.90 27.61 -30.09
N LEU A 45 -6.73 26.57 -30.23
CA LEU A 45 -7.56 26.36 -31.41
C LEU A 45 -8.59 27.51 -31.62
N CYS A 46 -9.17 28.07 -30.55
CA CYS A 46 -10.02 29.25 -30.64
C CYS A 46 -9.28 30.42 -31.33
N VAL A 47 -8.02 30.64 -31.00
CA VAL A 47 -7.18 31.68 -31.60
C VAL A 47 -6.95 31.39 -33.11
N TYR A 48 -6.64 30.15 -33.46
CA TYR A 48 -6.48 29.78 -34.89
C TYR A 48 -7.75 29.98 -35.70
N LEU A 49 -8.91 29.62 -35.13
CA LEU A 49 -10.21 29.89 -35.80
C LEU A 49 -10.52 31.37 -35.97
N GLN A 50 -10.16 32.20 -34.98
CA GLN A 50 -10.27 33.66 -35.12
C GLN A 50 -9.39 34.19 -36.23
N LEU A 51 -8.13 33.75 -36.31
CA LEU A 51 -7.20 34.13 -37.39
C LEU A 51 -7.66 33.65 -38.77
N TYR A 52 -8.25 32.46 -38.86
CA TYR A 52 -8.82 31.92 -40.09
C TYR A 52 -10.01 32.78 -40.56
N GLN A 53 -10.93 33.10 -39.67
CA GLN A 53 -12.09 33.93 -40.02
C GLN A 53 -11.69 35.39 -40.38
N ALA A 54 -10.59 35.90 -39.78
CA ALA A 54 -10.03 37.20 -40.13
C ALA A 54 -9.23 37.18 -41.46
N GLY A 55 -9.04 35.99 -42.07
CA GLY A 55 -8.29 35.82 -43.32
C GLY A 55 -6.78 35.85 -43.18
N PHE A 56 -6.24 35.76 -41.93
CA PHE A 56 -4.79 35.76 -41.70
C PHE A 56 -4.15 34.40 -41.96
N ILE A 57 -4.90 33.33 -41.87
CA ILE A 57 -4.43 31.95 -42.18
C ILE A 57 -5.39 31.28 -43.18
N ASP A 58 -4.85 30.32 -43.93
CA ASP A 58 -5.60 29.53 -44.90
C ASP A 58 -6.15 28.23 -44.26
N ASN A 59 -7.02 27.55 -45.01
CA ASN A 59 -7.64 26.30 -44.58
C ASN A 59 -6.60 25.20 -44.33
N ARG A 60 -5.48 25.15 -45.05
CA ARG A 60 -4.42 24.15 -44.88
C ARG A 60 -3.74 24.30 -43.53
N THR A 61 -3.53 25.53 -43.11
CA THR A 61 -2.94 25.82 -41.79
C THR A 61 -3.89 25.40 -40.67
N LEU A 62 -5.18 25.60 -40.80
CA LEU A 62 -6.18 25.18 -39.83
C LEU A 62 -6.29 23.65 -39.75
N GLU A 63 -6.37 22.96 -40.88
CA GLU A 63 -6.37 21.51 -40.97
C GLU A 63 -5.09 20.89 -40.35
N TYR A 64 -3.94 21.53 -40.60
CA TYR A 64 -2.70 21.09 -39.98
C TYR A 64 -2.76 21.18 -38.46
N GLN A 65 -3.37 22.22 -37.91
CA GLN A 65 -3.56 22.32 -36.45
C GLN A 65 -4.49 21.23 -35.90
N TYR A 66 -5.58 20.92 -36.59
CA TYR A 66 -6.43 19.78 -36.23
C TYR A 66 -5.64 18.47 -36.19
N GLN A 67 -4.82 18.21 -37.23
CA GLN A 67 -3.98 17.02 -37.30
C GLN A 67 -2.94 16.95 -36.18
N VAL A 68 -2.34 18.08 -35.81
CA VAL A 68 -1.39 18.15 -34.71
C VAL A 68 -2.08 17.79 -33.40
N ILE A 69 -3.24 18.41 -33.13
CA ILE A 69 -4.00 18.14 -31.91
C ILE A 69 -4.44 16.67 -31.85
N ASP A 70 -4.95 16.10 -32.96
CA ASP A 70 -5.31 14.69 -33.02
C ASP A 70 -4.11 13.77 -32.77
N ARG A 71 -2.97 14.04 -33.41
CA ARG A 71 -1.77 13.20 -33.26
C ARG A 71 -1.28 13.11 -31.79
N PHE A 72 -1.40 14.20 -31.04
CA PHE A 72 -0.95 14.25 -29.65
C PHE A 72 -2.03 13.83 -28.66
N LEU A 73 -3.30 14.16 -28.96
CA LEU A 73 -4.40 13.97 -28.02
C LEU A 73 -5.45 12.96 -28.50
N GLY A 74 -5.42 12.48 -29.74
CA GLY A 74 -6.40 11.52 -30.25
C GLY A 74 -7.83 12.02 -30.09
N VAL A 75 -8.12 13.25 -30.53
CA VAL A 75 -9.40 13.92 -30.26
C VAL A 75 -10.22 14.16 -31.52
N THR A 76 -11.51 13.95 -31.41
CA THR A 76 -12.47 14.47 -32.41
C THR A 76 -12.81 15.92 -32.01
N ILE A 77 -12.77 16.80 -33.01
CA ILE A 77 -13.01 18.23 -32.85
C ILE A 77 -14.30 18.61 -33.56
N TRP A 78 -15.20 19.30 -32.88
CA TRP A 78 -16.40 19.90 -33.48
C TRP A 78 -16.36 21.39 -33.25
N VAL A 79 -16.62 22.13 -34.32
CA VAL A 79 -16.86 23.57 -34.31
C VAL A 79 -18.32 23.81 -34.64
N THR A 80 -19.04 24.53 -33.79
CA THR A 80 -20.46 24.79 -34.00
C THR A 80 -20.73 26.29 -34.20
N ASP A 81 -21.87 26.59 -34.84
CA ASP A 81 -22.45 27.94 -34.83
C ASP A 81 -23.19 28.23 -33.51
N ALA A 82 -23.69 29.44 -33.34
CA ALA A 82 -24.47 29.87 -32.16
C ALA A 82 -25.83 29.14 -32.05
N ARG A 83 -26.30 28.43 -33.08
CA ARG A 83 -27.55 27.65 -33.07
C ARG A 83 -27.30 26.19 -32.72
N GLY A 84 -26.03 25.77 -32.63
CA GLY A 84 -25.61 24.42 -32.29
C GLY A 84 -25.41 23.50 -33.46
N TYR A 85 -25.44 24.00 -34.70
CA TYR A 85 -25.10 23.19 -35.87
C TYR A 85 -23.59 23.07 -36.00
N ILE A 86 -23.12 21.85 -36.26
CA ILE A 86 -21.69 21.58 -36.49
C ILE A 86 -21.37 22.13 -37.91
N ILE A 87 -20.50 23.14 -37.95
CA ILE A 87 -20.09 23.84 -39.18
C ILE A 87 -18.75 23.37 -39.71
N ASP A 88 -17.94 22.74 -38.82
CA ASP A 88 -16.67 22.13 -39.17
C ASP A 88 -16.38 20.99 -38.20
N SER A 89 -15.80 19.89 -38.68
CA SER A 89 -15.49 18.74 -37.86
C SER A 89 -14.20 18.06 -38.30
N TYR A 90 -13.41 17.60 -37.31
CA TYR A 90 -12.25 16.77 -37.55
C TYR A 90 -12.38 15.49 -36.75
N ASN A 91 -12.34 14.33 -37.45
CA ASN A 91 -12.46 13.03 -36.80
C ASN A 91 -11.09 12.51 -36.34
N SER A 92 -11.02 12.08 -35.07
CA SER A 92 -9.86 11.40 -34.57
C SER A 92 -9.60 10.08 -35.31
N SER A 93 -8.33 9.75 -35.49
CA SER A 93 -7.90 8.43 -35.95
C SER A 93 -8.29 7.27 -34.99
N GLU A 94 -8.64 7.56 -33.76
CA GLU A 94 -9.05 6.57 -32.74
C GLU A 94 -10.58 6.32 -32.74
N LEU A 95 -11.38 7.15 -33.40
CA LEU A 95 -12.81 7.02 -33.49
C LEU A 95 -13.22 6.74 -34.94
N GLU A 96 -14.31 6.01 -35.13
CA GLU A 96 -14.84 5.78 -36.48
C GLU A 96 -15.14 7.10 -37.17
N ALA A 97 -14.72 7.22 -38.42
CA ALA A 97 -14.98 8.40 -39.21
C ALA A 97 -16.49 8.53 -39.52
N VAL A 98 -17.14 9.46 -38.85
CA VAL A 98 -18.55 9.80 -39.06
C VAL A 98 -18.61 11.22 -39.59
N ASN A 99 -19.47 11.45 -40.59
CA ASN A 99 -19.75 12.82 -41.05
C ASN A 99 -20.69 13.49 -40.04
N TRP A 100 -20.20 14.48 -39.34
CA TRP A 100 -20.93 15.26 -38.34
C TRP A 100 -21.49 16.58 -38.89
N ASP A 101 -21.13 16.97 -40.10
CA ASP A 101 -21.51 18.27 -40.68
C ASP A 101 -23.01 18.43 -40.70
N ASN A 102 -23.49 19.62 -40.37
CA ASN A 102 -24.90 20.01 -40.27
C ASN A 102 -25.71 19.24 -39.22
N GLN A 103 -25.10 18.39 -38.38
CA GLN A 103 -25.79 17.80 -37.24
C GLN A 103 -25.92 18.82 -36.14
N LYS A 104 -27.01 18.73 -35.37
CA LYS A 104 -27.25 19.64 -34.25
C LYS A 104 -26.81 19.01 -32.92
N VAL A 105 -26.02 19.73 -32.16
CA VAL A 105 -25.67 19.37 -30.81
C VAL A 105 -26.89 19.60 -29.90
N THR A 106 -27.45 18.52 -29.34
CA THR A 106 -28.69 18.53 -28.55
C THR A 106 -28.44 18.25 -27.05
N VAL A 107 -27.35 18.70 -26.52
CA VAL A 107 -27.02 18.52 -25.11
C VAL A 107 -27.18 19.83 -24.33
N ASP A 108 -27.65 19.74 -23.08
CA ASP A 108 -27.89 20.90 -22.22
C ASP A 108 -26.62 21.71 -21.95
N GLU A 109 -25.48 21.04 -21.98
CA GLU A 109 -24.15 21.61 -21.79
C GLU A 109 -23.78 22.63 -22.87
N PHE A 110 -24.29 22.47 -24.10
CA PHE A 110 -24.09 23.44 -25.18
C PHE A 110 -24.53 24.85 -24.77
N VAL A 111 -25.68 24.97 -24.10
CA VAL A 111 -26.20 26.25 -23.62
C VAL A 111 -25.28 26.89 -22.58
N LYS A 112 -24.61 26.08 -21.76
CA LYS A 112 -23.65 26.59 -20.78
C LYS A 112 -22.41 27.17 -21.46
N VAL A 113 -21.93 26.53 -22.55
CA VAL A 113 -20.78 27.02 -23.31
C VAL A 113 -21.12 28.33 -24.02
N LEU A 114 -22.30 28.46 -24.59
CA LEU A 114 -22.78 29.72 -25.23
C LEU A 114 -22.90 30.89 -24.23
N LYS A 115 -23.00 30.62 -22.93
CA LYS A 115 -22.95 31.64 -21.88
C LYS A 115 -21.52 32.04 -21.48
N GLY A 116 -20.49 31.56 -22.18
CA GLY A 116 -19.09 31.86 -21.94
C GLY A 116 -18.39 30.91 -20.95
N ASN A 117 -19.05 29.83 -20.53
CA ASN A 117 -18.46 28.88 -19.59
C ASN A 117 -17.68 27.78 -20.33
N THR A 118 -16.50 27.47 -19.85
CA THR A 118 -15.83 26.20 -20.24
C THR A 118 -16.48 25.05 -19.48
N ILE A 119 -16.84 23.99 -20.19
CA ILE A 119 -17.40 22.79 -19.59
C ILE A 119 -16.50 21.59 -19.76
N THR A 120 -16.61 20.66 -18.83
CA THR A 120 -15.96 19.34 -18.90
C THR A 120 -16.99 18.26 -18.56
N LEU A 121 -17.06 17.25 -19.40
CA LEU A 121 -17.96 16.11 -19.25
C LEU A 121 -17.18 14.82 -19.40
N VAL A 122 -17.47 13.86 -18.54
CA VAL A 122 -16.89 12.50 -18.58
C VAL A 122 -18.05 11.53 -18.76
N GLY A 123 -18.08 10.83 -19.86
CA GLY A 123 -19.14 9.88 -20.14
C GLY A 123 -19.59 9.87 -21.61
N ARG A 124 -20.85 9.52 -21.85
CA ARG A 124 -21.43 9.59 -23.19
C ARG A 124 -21.86 11.01 -23.49
N PHE A 125 -21.44 11.53 -24.62
CA PHE A 125 -21.87 12.83 -25.12
C PHE A 125 -23.07 12.64 -26.07
N GLY A 126 -24.28 12.69 -25.52
CA GLY A 126 -25.49 12.37 -26.22
C GLY A 126 -25.46 10.95 -26.79
N GLU A 127 -26.00 10.79 -28.01
CA GLU A 127 -25.95 9.53 -28.76
C GLU A 127 -24.80 9.50 -29.79
N ALA A 128 -23.97 10.56 -29.81
CA ALA A 128 -22.98 10.77 -30.84
C ALA A 128 -21.82 9.75 -30.77
N PHE A 129 -21.43 9.32 -29.55
CA PHE A 129 -20.32 8.41 -29.39
C PHE A 129 -20.76 7.09 -28.74
N PRO A 130 -20.41 5.93 -29.33
CA PRO A 130 -20.75 4.61 -28.79
C PRO A 130 -19.97 4.28 -27.52
N ILE A 131 -18.87 4.98 -27.27
CA ILE A 131 -17.97 4.81 -26.13
C ILE A 131 -17.94 6.05 -25.25
N PRO A 132 -17.61 5.92 -23.97
CA PRO A 132 -17.41 7.07 -23.11
C PRO A 132 -16.23 7.92 -23.59
N VAL A 133 -16.44 9.24 -23.61
CA VAL A 133 -15.44 10.25 -23.99
C VAL A 133 -15.28 11.29 -22.87
N LEU A 134 -14.09 11.86 -22.79
CA LEU A 134 -13.86 13.11 -22.07
C LEU A 134 -14.09 14.24 -23.05
N THR A 135 -15.12 15.05 -22.79
CA THR A 135 -15.48 16.19 -23.62
C THR A 135 -15.15 17.50 -22.92
N VAL A 136 -14.45 18.36 -23.62
CA VAL A 136 -14.25 19.75 -23.22
C VAL A 136 -14.97 20.65 -24.24
N GLY A 137 -15.84 21.52 -23.73
CA GLY A 137 -16.53 22.55 -24.53
C GLY A 137 -16.04 23.95 -24.18
N LEU A 138 -15.69 24.72 -25.21
CA LEU A 138 -15.14 26.08 -25.10
C LEU A 138 -15.96 27.04 -25.93
N PRO A 139 -16.23 28.28 -25.46
CA PRO A 139 -16.86 29.31 -26.27
C PRO A 139 -15.90 29.79 -27.36
N LEU A 140 -16.42 29.92 -28.60
CA LEU A 140 -15.70 30.55 -29.68
C LEU A 140 -16.11 32.01 -29.75
N GLU A 141 -15.26 32.88 -29.20
CA GLU A 141 -15.45 34.33 -29.21
C GLU A 141 -14.82 34.92 -30.47
N ILE A 142 -15.55 35.79 -31.17
CA ILE A 142 -15.07 36.54 -32.32
C ILE A 142 -15.57 37.99 -32.17
N ASN A 143 -14.64 38.95 -32.15
CA ASN A 143 -14.95 40.35 -31.92
C ASN A 143 -15.73 40.62 -30.62
N SER A 144 -15.36 39.88 -29.52
CA SER A 144 -16.01 39.95 -28.20
C SER A 144 -17.47 39.47 -28.19
N GLU A 145 -17.90 38.76 -29.19
CA GLU A 145 -19.20 38.05 -29.23
C GLU A 145 -18.99 36.57 -29.37
N ILE A 146 -19.79 35.75 -28.65
CA ILE A 146 -19.74 34.31 -28.76
C ILE A 146 -20.50 33.95 -30.06
N ARG A 147 -19.76 33.49 -31.06
CA ARG A 147 -20.28 33.11 -32.40
C ARG A 147 -20.52 31.62 -32.55
N GLY A 148 -20.04 30.82 -31.60
CA GLY A 148 -20.20 29.36 -31.63
C GLY A 148 -19.49 28.70 -30.47
N THR A 149 -19.25 27.41 -30.62
CA THR A 149 -18.52 26.62 -29.59
C THR A 149 -17.52 25.67 -30.24
N ILE A 150 -16.53 25.28 -29.51
CA ILE A 150 -15.58 24.21 -29.85
C ILE A 150 -15.74 23.10 -28.84
N PHE A 151 -15.95 21.88 -29.33
CA PHE A 151 -15.92 20.67 -28.51
C PHE A 151 -14.74 19.81 -28.91
N LEU A 152 -13.96 19.37 -27.90
CA LEU A 152 -12.92 18.38 -28.07
C LEU A 152 -13.34 17.11 -27.34
N HIS A 153 -13.44 16.00 -28.08
CA HIS A 153 -13.87 14.71 -27.56
C HIS A 153 -12.69 13.74 -27.56
N SER A 154 -12.19 13.34 -26.40
CA SER A 154 -11.09 12.38 -26.22
C SER A 154 -11.63 11.03 -25.74
N PRO A 155 -11.38 9.92 -26.44
CA PRO A 155 -11.77 8.61 -25.99
C PRO A 155 -11.12 8.23 -24.66
N ILE A 156 -11.91 7.72 -23.70
CA ILE A 156 -11.39 7.27 -22.40
C ILE A 156 -10.60 5.96 -22.54
N LYS A 157 -10.70 5.26 -23.67
CA LYS A 157 -9.96 4.00 -23.94
C LYS A 157 -8.44 4.14 -23.75
N GLY A 158 -7.85 5.24 -24.24
CA GLY A 158 -6.42 5.49 -24.09
C GLY A 158 -6.00 5.65 -22.61
N ILE A 159 -6.82 6.34 -21.83
CA ILE A 159 -6.62 6.49 -20.38
C ILE A 159 -6.67 5.12 -19.68
N ASN A 160 -7.66 4.30 -20.01
CA ASN A 160 -7.80 2.97 -19.45
C ASN A 160 -6.60 2.06 -19.75
N ARG A 161 -6.02 2.13 -20.94
CA ARG A 161 -4.81 1.36 -21.28
C ARG A 161 -3.64 1.74 -20.39
N THR A 162 -3.39 3.02 -20.23
CA THR A 162 -2.32 3.53 -19.33
C THR A 162 -2.57 3.10 -17.88
N LEU A 163 -3.82 3.08 -17.44
CA LEU A 163 -4.19 2.57 -16.11
C LEU A 163 -3.83 1.08 -15.96
N TRP A 164 -4.17 0.25 -16.95
CA TRP A 164 -3.84 -1.19 -16.93
C TRP A 164 -2.34 -1.45 -16.90
N ASP A 165 -1.55 -0.73 -17.70
CA ASP A 165 -0.09 -0.85 -17.70
C ASP A 165 0.51 -0.45 -16.35
N THR A 166 -0.06 0.56 -15.70
CA THR A 166 0.33 1.00 -14.36
C THR A 166 -0.04 -0.04 -13.30
N TYR A 167 -1.24 -0.61 -13.35
CA TYR A 167 -1.67 -1.66 -12.43
C TYR A 167 -0.82 -2.92 -12.56
N ASP A 168 -0.48 -3.32 -13.78
CA ASP A 168 0.38 -4.48 -14.02
C ASP A 168 1.78 -4.25 -13.44
N SER A 169 2.34 -3.06 -13.61
CA SER A 169 3.62 -2.67 -13.02
C SER A 169 3.56 -2.64 -11.49
N PHE A 170 2.49 -2.11 -10.91
CA PHE A 170 2.26 -2.10 -9.47
C PHE A 170 2.09 -3.53 -8.92
N LEU A 171 1.35 -4.38 -9.62
CA LEU A 171 1.15 -5.79 -9.23
C LEU A 171 2.48 -6.54 -9.20
N ARG A 172 3.31 -6.39 -10.23
CA ARG A 172 4.66 -6.99 -10.29
C ARG A 172 5.54 -6.50 -9.14
N ALA A 173 5.56 -5.20 -8.87
CA ALA A 173 6.30 -4.61 -7.75
C ALA A 173 5.79 -5.14 -6.40
N SER A 174 4.48 -5.30 -6.22
CA SER A 174 3.85 -5.84 -5.01
C SER A 174 4.22 -7.30 -4.77
N ILE A 175 4.24 -8.13 -5.82
CA ILE A 175 4.66 -9.53 -5.72
C ILE A 175 6.13 -9.60 -5.30
N LEU A 176 7.01 -8.84 -5.96
CA LEU A 176 8.44 -8.80 -5.62
C LEU A 176 8.67 -8.34 -4.17
N SER A 177 7.99 -7.27 -3.76
CA SER A 177 8.02 -6.77 -2.38
C SER A 177 7.55 -7.80 -1.36
N SER A 178 6.49 -8.56 -1.68
CA SER A 178 5.97 -9.62 -0.82
C SER A 178 6.98 -10.76 -0.65
N ILE A 179 7.64 -11.19 -1.72
CA ILE A 179 8.69 -12.23 -1.66
C ILE A 179 9.85 -11.74 -0.79
N LEU A 180 10.33 -10.52 -1.01
CA LEU A 180 11.41 -9.92 -0.21
C LEU A 180 11.02 -9.82 1.27
N SER A 181 9.78 -9.42 1.56
CA SER A 181 9.26 -9.31 2.91
C SER A 181 9.18 -10.65 3.63
N ILE A 182 8.78 -11.72 2.93
CA ILE A 182 8.77 -13.07 3.50
C ILE A 182 10.20 -13.51 3.86
N GLY A 183 11.18 -13.25 2.98
CA GLY A 183 12.60 -13.53 3.26
C GLY A 183 13.11 -12.78 4.48
N LEU A 184 12.79 -11.49 4.59
CA LEU A 184 13.16 -10.64 5.73
C LEU A 184 12.49 -11.11 7.03
N LEU A 185 11.19 -11.44 6.98
CA LEU A 185 10.46 -11.98 8.14
C LEU A 185 11.04 -13.31 8.61
N TYR A 186 11.43 -14.19 7.70
CA TYR A 186 12.11 -15.45 8.05
C TYR A 186 13.43 -15.18 8.74
N PHE A 187 14.23 -14.25 8.21
CA PHE A 187 15.53 -13.85 8.80
C PHE A 187 15.34 -13.26 10.21
N ILE A 188 14.43 -12.31 10.38
CA ILE A 188 14.10 -11.69 11.67
C ILE A 188 13.60 -12.74 12.67
N SER A 189 12.70 -13.62 12.25
CA SER A 189 12.16 -14.68 13.10
C SER A 189 13.26 -15.59 13.62
N ARG A 190 14.18 -16.00 12.76
CA ARG A 190 15.30 -16.88 13.15
C ARG A 190 16.29 -16.19 14.06
N ARG A 191 16.59 -14.92 13.82
CA ARG A 191 17.60 -14.17 14.54
C ARG A 191 17.12 -13.63 15.89
N PHE A 192 15.87 -13.22 15.99
CA PHE A 192 15.32 -12.58 17.19
C PHE A 192 14.26 -13.43 17.90
N SER A 193 13.22 -13.85 17.19
CA SER A 193 12.05 -14.48 17.83
C SER A 193 12.35 -15.87 18.39
N ARG A 194 13.15 -16.66 17.68
CA ARG A 194 13.46 -18.03 18.09
C ARG A 194 14.28 -18.08 19.39
N PRO A 195 15.41 -17.35 19.54
CA PRO A 195 16.16 -17.32 20.79
C PRO A 195 15.35 -16.85 21.98
N LEU A 196 14.52 -15.80 21.81
CA LEU A 196 13.66 -15.30 22.89
C LEU A 196 12.62 -16.34 23.33
N THR A 197 12.04 -17.08 22.38
CA THR A 197 11.10 -18.15 22.70
C THR A 197 11.80 -19.31 23.42
N GLU A 198 13.03 -19.64 23.05
CA GLU A 198 13.85 -20.65 23.70
C GLU A 198 14.19 -20.23 25.13
N MET A 199 14.61 -18.98 25.37
CA MET A 199 14.84 -18.43 26.72
C MET A 199 13.58 -18.55 27.58
N ASN A 200 12.39 -18.19 27.04
CA ASN A 200 11.14 -18.33 27.76
C ASN A 200 10.82 -19.79 28.11
N SER A 201 11.09 -20.73 27.22
CA SER A 201 10.92 -22.17 27.48
C SER A 201 11.86 -22.65 28.59
N ILE A 202 13.14 -22.30 28.50
CA ILE A 202 14.15 -22.70 29.51
C ILE A 202 13.86 -22.04 30.85
N SER A 203 13.41 -20.78 30.86
CA SER A 203 12.98 -20.10 32.11
C SER A 203 11.87 -20.89 32.83
N ARG A 204 10.91 -21.40 32.10
CA ARG A 204 9.85 -22.26 32.68
C ARG A 204 10.41 -23.58 33.26
N GLU A 205 11.38 -24.19 32.58
CA GLU A 205 12.01 -25.40 33.05
C GLU A 205 12.83 -25.15 34.33
N ILE A 206 13.55 -24.03 34.37
CA ILE A 206 14.27 -23.59 35.59
C ILE A 206 13.28 -23.39 36.76
N ALA A 207 12.14 -22.78 36.52
CA ALA A 207 11.11 -22.59 37.54
C ALA A 207 10.54 -23.93 38.08
N THR A 208 10.60 -25.01 37.34
CA THR A 208 10.20 -26.36 37.74
C THR A 208 11.37 -27.19 38.33
N GLY A 209 12.54 -26.57 38.50
CA GLY A 209 13.73 -27.20 39.14
C GLY A 209 14.70 -27.88 38.17
N ASN A 210 14.52 -27.73 36.86
CA ASN A 210 15.46 -28.21 35.85
C ASN A 210 16.47 -27.11 35.47
N PHE A 211 17.59 -27.03 36.16
CA PHE A 211 18.60 -25.99 35.95
C PHE A 211 19.67 -26.35 34.91
N LYS A 212 19.62 -27.53 34.27
CA LYS A 212 20.70 -28.02 33.41
C LYS A 212 20.67 -27.46 31.99
N ARG A 213 19.51 -26.99 31.51
CA ARG A 213 19.42 -26.50 30.16
C ARG A 213 20.02 -25.09 30.00
N ARG A 214 20.61 -24.85 28.81
CA ARG A 214 21.23 -23.57 28.46
C ARG A 214 20.69 -23.14 27.10
N VAL A 215 20.62 -21.82 26.90
CA VAL A 215 20.29 -21.19 25.62
C VAL A 215 21.53 -21.25 24.72
N LYS A 216 21.34 -21.63 23.45
CA LYS A 216 22.41 -21.58 22.48
C LYS A 216 22.71 -20.14 22.07
N VAL A 217 23.95 -19.69 22.26
CA VAL A 217 24.39 -18.37 21.79
C VAL A 217 24.76 -18.47 20.30
N GLU A 218 23.90 -17.95 19.44
CA GLU A 218 24.09 -18.02 17.98
C GLU A 218 24.51 -16.68 17.36
N THR A 219 24.41 -15.57 18.11
CA THR A 219 24.68 -14.22 17.60
C THR A 219 25.57 -13.43 18.54
N ASN A 220 26.31 -12.45 18.02
CA ASN A 220 27.16 -11.54 18.79
C ASN A 220 26.52 -10.15 19.01
N ASP A 221 25.20 -10.06 18.88
CA ASP A 221 24.42 -8.85 19.11
C ASP A 221 23.81 -8.83 20.53
N GLU A 222 22.89 -7.91 20.78
CA GLU A 222 22.20 -7.74 22.07
C GLU A 222 21.44 -9.01 22.48
N VAL A 223 20.94 -9.78 21.53
CA VAL A 223 20.26 -11.06 21.79
C VAL A 223 21.25 -12.13 22.21
N GLY A 224 22.42 -12.17 21.59
CA GLY A 224 23.52 -13.04 22.02
C GLY A 224 24.05 -12.70 23.41
N GLN A 225 24.19 -11.41 23.73
CA GLN A 225 24.54 -10.95 25.05
C GLN A 225 23.49 -11.34 26.09
N LEU A 226 22.20 -11.17 25.76
CA LEU A 226 21.12 -11.59 26.64
C LEU A 226 21.14 -13.10 26.90
N ALA A 227 21.43 -13.91 25.88
CA ALA A 227 21.56 -15.36 26.00
C ALA A 227 22.72 -15.76 26.91
N MET A 228 23.88 -15.08 26.78
CA MET A 228 25.02 -15.31 27.70
C MET A 228 24.66 -14.96 29.13
N ASN A 229 24.11 -13.80 29.40
CA ASN A 229 23.69 -13.36 30.73
C ASN A 229 22.65 -14.30 31.35
N PHE A 230 21.70 -14.79 30.52
CA PHE A 230 20.72 -15.77 30.93
C PHE A 230 21.39 -17.09 31.38
N ASN A 231 22.38 -17.57 30.62
CA ASN A 231 23.12 -18.77 30.99
C ASN A 231 23.90 -18.60 32.29
N VAL A 232 24.55 -17.42 32.53
CA VAL A 232 25.24 -17.11 33.79
C VAL A 232 24.25 -17.12 34.97
N MET A 233 23.04 -16.57 34.77
CA MET A 233 22.00 -16.64 35.80
C MET A 233 21.59 -18.10 36.09
N ALA A 234 21.39 -18.91 35.06
CA ALA A 234 21.06 -20.33 35.20
C ALA A 234 22.15 -21.11 35.95
N ASP A 235 23.43 -20.87 35.67
CA ASP A 235 24.56 -21.45 36.41
C ASP A 235 24.55 -21.08 37.90
N SER A 236 24.23 -19.83 38.19
CA SER A 236 24.16 -19.35 39.57
C SER A 236 23.00 -19.99 40.33
N LEU A 237 21.85 -20.17 39.71
CA LEU A 237 20.69 -20.85 40.29
C LEU A 237 20.97 -22.36 40.51
N GLU A 238 21.64 -23.02 39.59
CA GLU A 238 22.05 -24.42 39.71
C GLU A 238 22.98 -24.61 40.93
N LYS A 239 23.99 -23.77 41.06
CA LYS A 239 24.91 -23.77 42.20
C LYS A 239 24.20 -23.55 43.54
N LEU A 240 23.27 -22.59 43.58
CA LEU A 240 22.48 -22.29 44.78
C LEU A 240 21.64 -23.51 45.20
N GLU A 241 20.97 -24.16 44.23
CA GLU A 241 20.16 -25.35 44.52
C GLU A 241 21.02 -26.53 45.01
N LEU A 242 22.20 -26.74 44.42
CA LEU A 242 23.15 -27.76 44.87
C LEU A 242 23.62 -27.48 46.33
N MET A 243 23.97 -26.22 46.62
CA MET A 243 24.34 -25.83 47.99
C MET A 243 23.18 -26.04 48.97
N ARG A 244 21.96 -25.68 48.60
CA ARG A 244 20.76 -25.89 49.41
C ARG A 244 20.53 -27.37 49.71
N ARG A 245 20.67 -28.24 48.72
CA ARG A 245 20.53 -29.70 48.90
C ARG A 245 21.63 -30.27 49.81
N SER A 246 22.88 -29.87 49.59
CA SER A 246 23.99 -30.29 50.43
C SER A 246 23.83 -29.83 51.87
N PHE A 247 23.39 -28.58 52.07
CA PHE A 247 23.11 -28.05 53.40
C PHE A 247 22.03 -28.87 54.11
N VAL A 248 20.89 -29.15 53.47
CA VAL A 248 19.82 -29.96 54.05
C VAL A 248 20.32 -31.38 54.41
N ALA A 249 21.14 -31.97 53.53
CA ALA A 249 21.69 -33.31 53.74
C ALA A 249 22.64 -33.34 54.96
N ILE A 250 23.56 -32.36 55.09
CA ILE A 250 24.49 -32.23 56.20
C ILE A 250 23.72 -32.00 57.50
N VAL A 251 22.81 -31.03 57.53
CA VAL A 251 22.05 -30.74 58.79
C VAL A 251 21.22 -31.97 59.17
N SER A 252 20.61 -32.68 58.22
CA SER A 252 19.87 -33.90 58.51
C SER A 252 20.76 -35.00 59.10
N HIS A 253 22.00 -35.13 58.59
CA HIS A 253 22.99 -36.10 59.16
C HIS A 253 23.43 -35.72 60.54
N GLU A 254 23.84 -34.46 60.77
CA GLU A 254 24.33 -33.95 62.04
C GLU A 254 23.23 -33.95 63.12
N LEU A 255 21.96 -33.79 62.77
CA LEU A 255 20.87 -33.92 63.75
C LEU A 255 20.50 -35.36 64.06
N ARG A 256 20.68 -36.31 63.08
CA ARG A 256 20.34 -37.69 63.31
C ARG A 256 21.20 -38.38 64.43
N SER A 257 22.48 -38.04 64.50
CA SER A 257 23.41 -38.60 65.52
C SER A 257 22.96 -38.32 66.95
N PRO A 258 22.79 -37.03 67.37
CA PRO A 258 22.36 -36.74 68.74
C PRO A 258 20.96 -37.26 69.07
N LEU A 259 20.00 -37.20 68.03
CA LEU A 259 18.69 -37.75 68.25
C LEU A 259 18.69 -39.26 68.47
N THR A 260 19.56 -40.00 67.76
CA THR A 260 19.75 -41.44 67.97
C THR A 260 20.32 -41.76 69.35
N SER A 261 21.32 -40.97 69.77
CA SER A 261 21.89 -41.10 71.10
C SER A 261 20.84 -40.80 72.16
N MET A 262 20.11 -39.73 72.10
CA MET A 262 19.02 -39.43 73.04
C MET A 262 17.96 -40.51 73.06
N ARG A 263 17.56 -41.03 71.94
CA ARG A 263 16.60 -42.14 71.82
C ARG A 263 17.15 -43.41 72.49
N GLY A 264 18.43 -43.72 72.30
CA GLY A 264 19.12 -44.84 72.97
C GLY A 264 19.14 -44.68 74.48
N TYR A 265 19.45 -43.47 74.99
CA TYR A 265 19.39 -43.20 76.42
C TYR A 265 17.98 -43.32 77.00
N ILE A 266 16.96 -42.75 76.35
CA ILE A 266 15.58 -42.88 76.83
C ILE A 266 15.13 -44.35 76.83
N GLN A 267 15.46 -45.08 75.78
CA GLN A 267 15.13 -46.53 75.70
C GLN A 267 15.81 -47.32 76.76
N GLY A 268 17.12 -47.06 77.04
CA GLY A 268 17.90 -47.70 78.13
C GLY A 268 17.32 -47.42 79.49
N VAL A 269 16.83 -46.20 79.74
CA VAL A 269 16.13 -45.88 81.04
C VAL A 269 14.78 -46.58 81.11
N LEU A 270 14.00 -46.63 80.04
CA LEU A 270 12.71 -47.38 80.00
C LEU A 270 12.87 -48.85 80.21
N ASP A 271 13.89 -49.47 79.64
CA ASP A 271 14.22 -50.92 79.76
C ASP A 271 14.93 -51.23 81.06
N LYS A 272 15.10 -50.25 81.99
CA LYS A 272 15.81 -50.39 83.31
C LYS A 272 17.23 -50.94 83.16
N THR A 273 17.88 -50.79 82.00
CA THR A 273 19.24 -51.18 81.76
C THR A 273 20.28 -50.05 82.12
N ILE A 274 19.79 -48.79 82.23
CA ILE A 274 20.56 -47.64 82.68
C ILE A 274 19.82 -46.97 83.88
N SER A 275 20.47 -46.72 84.98
CA SER A 275 19.91 -46.03 86.15
C SER A 275 19.79 -44.53 85.84
N ALA A 276 18.66 -43.89 86.12
CA ALA A 276 18.40 -42.45 85.88
C ALA A 276 19.22 -41.51 86.79
N GLY A 277 20.33 -41.94 87.28
CA GLY A 277 21.13 -41.22 88.24
C GLY A 277 22.68 -41.24 88.07
N ASP A 278 23.20 -41.74 86.93
CA ASP A 278 24.61 -41.68 86.56
C ASP A 278 24.93 -40.69 85.44
#